data_ca1fa5fc8851b596a46f72965a5b0cfd
#
_entry.id   ca1fa5fc8851b596a46f72965a5b0cfd
#
_cell.length_a   1.000
_cell.length_b   1.000
_cell.length_c   1.000
_cell.angle_alpha   90.00
_cell.angle_beta   90.00
_cell.angle_gamma   90.00
#
_symmetry.space_group_name_H-M   'P 1'
#
loop_
_entity.id
_entity.type
_entity.pdbx_description
1 polymer ?
#
loop_
_entity_poly.entity_id
_entity_poly.type
_entity_poly.pdbx_seq_one_letter_code
_entity_poly.pdbx_strand_id
1 'polypeptide(L)'
;IEAPYVITISNMLDVGGDRIVVPLNTTKHSIHKINTRKMAGMVSISMDIQKCLKVDWSYKNCVSQPKTSKIIGVDTGISDAFHTSEDKAIGSMSPVIDFYKNDVEKSFASLSDMRNKKRKISHYLRRHENLSEDVRRSLIQKMDRLDQMIQKAEAPHRKNRRYYGMLEHEIKSSIDSYIKSIDHETLTVLEKLDIKEFNNSRKANGKRSMFARGQLQKKLMETLNWKGYDFKEIEPDYTSQCCPVCSYT
;
A
#
# COMPACT_ATOMS: atom_id res chain seq x y z
N ILE A 1 3.27 30.81 25.99
CA ILE A 1 4.04 30.16 24.91
C ILE A 1 3.48 30.75 23.62
N GLU A 2 4.23 31.65 22.98
CA GLU A 2 3.85 32.20 21.68
C GLU A 2 3.95 31.09 20.64
N ALA A 3 2.84 30.80 19.98
CA ALA A 3 2.85 29.85 18.88
C ALA A 3 3.62 30.47 17.69
N PRO A 4 4.65 29.82 17.14
CA PRO A 4 5.48 30.38 16.09
C PRO A 4 4.72 30.58 14.76
N TYR A 5 3.56 29.95 14.62
CA TYR A 5 2.72 30.02 13.44
C TYR A 5 1.25 30.12 13.81
N VAL A 6 0.51 30.90 13.03
CA VAL A 6 -0.94 31.08 13.15
C VAL A 6 -1.58 30.92 11.77
N ILE A 7 -2.80 30.40 11.74
CA ILE A 7 -3.67 30.47 10.55
C ILE A 7 -4.71 31.55 10.80
N THR A 8 -4.85 32.45 9.84
CA THR A 8 -5.93 33.43 9.83
C THR A 8 -6.98 32.98 8.81
N ILE A 9 -8.19 32.72 9.29
CA ILE A 9 -9.33 32.35 8.47
C ILE A 9 -10.23 33.58 8.37
N SER A 10 -10.47 34.06 7.14
CA SER A 10 -11.30 35.21 6.86
C SER A 10 -12.64 34.78 6.27
N ASN A 11 -13.70 35.51 6.54
CA ASN A 11 -15.06 35.32 5.97
C ASN A 11 -15.71 33.95 6.25
N MET A 12 -15.48 33.39 7.43
CA MET A 12 -16.10 32.11 7.82
C MET A 12 -17.55 32.26 8.27
N LEU A 13 -17.95 33.45 8.65
CA LEU A 13 -19.32 33.81 9.03
C LEU A 13 -19.80 34.92 8.07
N ASP A 14 -21.03 34.86 7.64
CA ASP A 14 -21.67 35.84 6.71
C ASP A 14 -21.72 37.30 7.25
N VAL A 15 -21.05 37.53 8.37
CA VAL A 15 -20.93 38.85 8.98
C VAL A 15 -19.56 39.43 8.61
N GLY A 16 -19.56 40.41 7.76
CA GLY A 16 -18.39 40.97 7.11
C GLY A 16 -17.27 41.38 8.06
N GLY A 17 -16.08 40.88 7.79
CA GLY A 17 -14.82 41.36 8.35
C GLY A 17 -14.18 40.55 9.47
N ASP A 18 -14.84 39.54 10.01
CA ASP A 18 -14.28 38.77 11.12
C ASP A 18 -13.17 37.81 10.67
N ARG A 19 -12.05 37.89 11.35
CA ARG A 19 -10.88 37.02 11.17
C ARG A 19 -10.71 36.15 12.40
N ILE A 20 -10.71 34.84 12.20
CA ILE A 20 -10.35 33.89 13.24
C ILE A 20 -8.86 33.59 13.14
N VAL A 21 -8.12 33.85 14.20
CA VAL A 21 -6.69 33.55 14.28
C VAL A 21 -6.52 32.31 15.14
N VAL A 22 -6.03 31.24 14.54
CA VAL A 22 -5.83 29.93 15.21
C VAL A 22 -4.32 29.70 15.36
N PRO A 23 -3.82 29.62 16.60
CA PRO A 23 -2.44 29.24 16.84
C PRO A 23 -2.21 27.77 16.45
N LEU A 24 -1.10 27.49 15.77
CA LEU A 24 -0.77 26.15 15.33
C LEU A 24 0.19 25.49 16.30
N ASN A 25 -0.17 24.30 16.77
CA ASN A 25 0.76 23.43 17.46
C ASN A 25 1.59 22.66 16.40
N THR A 26 2.81 23.13 16.17
CA THR A 26 3.68 22.61 15.12
C THR A 26 4.82 21.77 15.68
N THR A 27 5.12 20.66 15.01
CA THR A 27 6.31 19.85 15.32
C THR A 27 7.57 20.49 14.69
N LYS A 28 8.76 20.17 15.21
CA LYS A 28 10.05 20.60 14.62
C LYS A 28 10.14 20.23 13.13
N HIS A 29 9.60 19.08 12.74
CA HIS A 29 9.56 18.61 11.35
C HIS A 29 8.64 19.49 10.48
N SER A 30 7.46 19.85 10.98
CA SER A 30 6.53 20.75 10.28
C SER A 30 7.13 22.15 10.12
N ILE A 31 7.78 22.67 11.13
CA ILE A 31 8.48 23.96 11.09
C ILE A 31 9.58 23.94 10.01
N HIS A 32 10.39 22.88 9.98
CA HIS A 32 11.43 22.76 8.96
C HIS A 32 10.84 22.75 7.54
N LYS A 33 9.75 22.02 7.31
CA LYS A 33 9.06 22.00 6.00
C LYS A 33 8.48 23.35 5.61
N ILE A 34 7.86 24.09 6.56
CA ILE A 34 7.31 25.42 6.31
C ILE A 34 8.43 26.38 5.87
N ASN A 35 9.57 26.33 6.53
CA ASN A 35 10.68 27.24 6.26
C ASN A 35 11.47 26.90 4.99
N THR A 36 11.46 25.64 4.55
CA THR A 36 12.32 25.19 3.44
C THR A 36 11.55 24.96 2.13
N ARG A 37 10.22 24.99 2.13
CA ARG A 37 9.42 24.65 0.95
C ARG A 37 8.36 25.70 0.66
N LYS A 38 8.06 25.91 -0.64
CA LYS A 38 6.94 26.76 -1.05
C LYS A 38 5.62 26.01 -0.86
N MET A 39 4.65 26.67 -0.24
CA MET A 39 3.30 26.16 -0.12
C MET A 39 2.63 26.06 -1.50
N ALA A 40 1.88 25.00 -1.74
CA ALA A 40 1.20 24.74 -3.02
C ALA A 40 -0.15 25.46 -3.16
N GLY A 41 -0.50 26.32 -2.22
CA GLY A 41 -1.73 27.12 -2.28
C GLY A 41 -3.00 26.42 -1.80
N MET A 42 -2.99 25.07 -1.60
CA MET A 42 -4.14 24.36 -1.05
C MET A 42 -3.88 24.02 0.42
N VAL A 43 -4.81 24.45 1.27
CA VAL A 43 -4.84 24.14 2.70
C VAL A 43 -6.17 23.48 2.98
N SER A 44 -6.16 22.30 3.58
CA SER A 44 -7.37 21.65 4.07
C SER A 44 -7.41 21.67 5.60
N ILE A 45 -8.59 21.99 6.13
CA ILE A 45 -8.84 22.00 7.57
C ILE A 45 -9.85 20.91 7.85
N SER A 46 -9.50 19.98 8.72
CA SER A 46 -10.37 18.88 9.14
C SER A 46 -10.41 18.80 10.66
N MET A 47 -11.44 18.15 11.19
CA MET A 47 -11.56 17.85 12.61
C MET A 47 -11.35 16.36 12.81
N ASP A 48 -10.45 15.99 13.72
CA ASP A 48 -10.23 14.59 14.05
C ASP A 48 -11.31 14.03 15.01
N ILE A 49 -11.23 12.73 15.31
CA ILE A 49 -12.17 12.03 16.20
C ILE A 49 -12.12 12.62 17.63
N GLN A 50 -11.02 13.24 18.03
CA GLN A 50 -10.82 13.89 19.34
C GLN A 50 -11.27 15.36 19.33
N LYS A 51 -11.95 15.81 18.26
CA LYS A 51 -12.37 17.20 18.04
C LYS A 51 -11.22 18.20 17.98
N CYS A 52 -10.02 17.77 17.67
CA CYS A 52 -8.89 18.63 17.40
C CYS A 52 -8.89 19.08 15.94
N LEU A 53 -8.69 20.37 15.70
CA LEU A 53 -8.51 20.90 14.36
C LEU A 53 -7.15 20.45 13.80
N LYS A 54 -7.20 19.78 12.66
CA LYS A 54 -6.04 19.37 11.90
C LYS A 54 -5.93 20.19 10.64
N VAL A 55 -4.76 20.73 10.40
CA VAL A 55 -4.46 21.54 9.22
C VAL A 55 -3.44 20.82 8.38
N ASP A 56 -3.84 20.44 7.17
CA ASP A 56 -2.99 19.82 6.18
C ASP A 56 -2.73 20.80 5.04
N TRP A 57 -1.47 21.03 4.69
CA TRP A 57 -1.10 21.84 3.55
C TRP A 57 -0.16 21.11 2.60
N SER A 58 -0.33 21.40 1.32
CA SER A 58 0.53 20.87 0.27
C SER A 58 1.72 21.81 0.02
N TYR A 59 2.86 21.22 -0.25
CA TYR A 59 4.06 21.94 -0.64
C TYR A 59 4.40 21.69 -2.10
N LYS A 60 4.85 22.71 -2.80
CA LYS A 60 5.49 22.49 -4.10
C LYS A 60 6.89 21.96 -3.88
N ASN A 61 7.22 20.91 -4.62
CA ASN A 61 8.59 20.46 -4.69
C ASN A 61 9.38 21.47 -5.54
N CYS A 62 10.24 22.23 -4.89
CA CYS A 62 11.08 23.25 -5.54
C CYS A 62 12.50 22.75 -5.72
N VAL A 63 12.69 21.43 -5.83
CA VAL A 63 14.01 20.87 -6.10
C VAL A 63 14.35 21.21 -7.55
N SER A 64 15.47 21.94 -7.74
CA SER A 64 16.06 22.10 -9.08
C SER A 64 16.43 20.72 -9.58
N GLN A 65 15.97 20.36 -10.79
CA GLN A 65 16.36 19.09 -11.38
C GLN A 65 17.87 19.05 -11.53
N PRO A 66 18.55 18.07 -10.96
CA PRO A 66 19.97 17.91 -11.13
C PRO A 66 20.28 17.58 -12.60
N LYS A 67 21.43 17.98 -13.10
CA LYS A 67 21.90 17.50 -14.38
C LYS A 67 22.19 16.01 -14.27
N THR A 68 21.48 15.20 -15.04
CA THR A 68 21.68 13.76 -15.06
C THR A 68 23.09 13.41 -15.54
N SER A 69 23.89 12.80 -14.67
CA SER A 69 25.24 12.32 -14.98
C SER A 69 25.29 10.78 -15.13
N LYS A 70 24.31 10.07 -14.56
CA LYS A 70 24.26 8.63 -14.53
C LYS A 70 22.84 8.12 -14.78
N ILE A 71 22.72 7.01 -15.51
CA ILE A 71 21.43 6.35 -15.79
C ILE A 71 21.46 4.95 -15.17
N ILE A 72 20.44 4.61 -14.37
CA ILE A 72 20.28 3.29 -13.79
C ILE A 72 18.89 2.75 -14.15
N GLY A 73 18.86 1.62 -14.86
CA GLY A 73 17.66 0.83 -15.06
C GLY A 73 17.30 0.06 -13.79
N VAL A 74 16.02 0.01 -13.44
CA VAL A 74 15.52 -0.69 -12.26
C VAL A 74 14.35 -1.57 -12.63
N ASP A 75 14.50 -2.87 -12.44
CA ASP A 75 13.40 -3.82 -12.48
C ASP A 75 12.84 -4.02 -11.06
N THR A 76 11.51 -4.10 -10.97
CA THR A 76 10.81 -4.36 -9.71
C THR A 76 10.40 -5.82 -9.64
N GLY A 77 10.91 -6.54 -8.66
CA GLY A 77 10.71 -7.97 -8.49
C GLY A 77 9.98 -8.35 -7.19
N ILE A 78 9.91 -9.65 -6.98
CA ILE A 78 9.37 -10.26 -5.76
C ILE A 78 10.50 -10.80 -4.90
N SER A 79 11.48 -11.48 -5.50
CA SER A 79 12.65 -11.95 -4.79
C SER A 79 13.49 -10.78 -4.30
N ASP A 80 13.88 -9.94 -5.25
CA ASP A 80 14.49 -8.66 -4.99
C ASP A 80 13.47 -7.57 -5.24
N ALA A 81 13.31 -6.65 -4.30
CA ALA A 81 12.38 -5.54 -4.49
C ALA A 81 12.80 -4.69 -5.69
N PHE A 82 14.09 -4.43 -5.82
CA PHE A 82 14.71 -3.76 -6.94
C PHE A 82 15.95 -4.53 -7.42
N HIS A 83 16.01 -4.78 -8.71
CA HIS A 83 17.22 -5.23 -9.38
C HIS A 83 17.68 -4.14 -10.34
N THR A 84 18.93 -3.69 -10.19
CA THR A 84 19.44 -2.57 -10.95
C THR A 84 20.29 -3.03 -12.15
N SER A 85 20.42 -2.19 -13.16
CA SER A 85 21.33 -2.43 -14.31
C SER A 85 22.81 -2.51 -13.92
N GLU A 86 23.16 -2.18 -12.68
CA GLU A 86 24.50 -2.39 -12.10
C GLU A 86 24.63 -3.75 -11.37
N ASP A 87 23.69 -4.67 -11.60
CA ASP A 87 23.64 -6.00 -10.98
C ASP A 87 23.58 -5.96 -9.43
N LYS A 88 22.85 -4.96 -8.90
CA LYS A 88 22.59 -4.84 -7.46
C LYS A 88 21.17 -5.24 -7.14
N ALA A 89 21.00 -6.22 -6.26
CA ALA A 89 19.74 -6.61 -5.67
C ALA A 89 19.50 -5.82 -4.37
N ILE A 90 18.33 -5.18 -4.24
CA ILE A 90 17.99 -4.31 -3.11
C ILE A 90 16.63 -4.67 -2.55
N GLY A 91 16.55 -5.02 -1.28
CA GLY A 91 15.34 -5.40 -0.59
C GLY A 91 14.76 -6.73 -1.04
N SER A 92 13.74 -7.24 -0.36
CA SER A 92 13.04 -8.48 -0.74
C SER A 92 11.59 -8.45 -0.31
N MET A 93 10.69 -8.83 -1.22
CA MET A 93 9.26 -9.01 -0.92
C MET A 93 8.90 -10.44 -0.54
N SER A 94 9.83 -11.40 -0.69
CA SER A 94 9.59 -12.82 -0.42
C SER A 94 9.03 -13.09 0.97
N PRO A 95 9.57 -12.54 2.08
CA PRO A 95 9.07 -12.83 3.41
C PRO A 95 7.59 -12.41 3.60
N VAL A 96 7.20 -11.29 3.00
CA VAL A 96 5.83 -10.77 3.07
C VAL A 96 4.87 -11.65 2.28
N ILE A 97 5.29 -12.09 1.10
CA ILE A 97 4.49 -12.96 0.22
C ILE A 97 4.35 -14.35 0.84
N ASP A 98 5.41 -14.88 1.43
CA ASP A 98 5.37 -16.18 2.11
C ASP A 98 4.47 -16.15 3.36
N PHE A 99 4.54 -15.08 4.15
CA PHE A 99 3.60 -14.87 5.25
C PHE A 99 2.16 -14.84 4.75
N TYR A 100 1.92 -14.14 3.63
CA TYR A 100 0.59 -14.12 3.05
C TYR A 100 0.12 -15.52 2.66
N LYS A 101 0.89 -16.26 1.87
CA LYS A 101 0.54 -17.62 1.40
C LYS A 101 0.35 -18.60 2.55
N ASN A 102 1.26 -18.59 3.51
CA ASN A 102 1.30 -19.59 4.56
C ASN A 102 0.33 -19.31 5.71
N ASP A 103 0.10 -18.06 6.04
CA ASP A 103 -0.68 -17.67 7.19
C ASP A 103 -2.04 -17.05 6.85
N VAL A 104 -2.07 -16.09 5.94
CA VAL A 104 -3.28 -15.33 5.63
C VAL A 104 -4.21 -16.16 4.74
N GLU A 105 -3.72 -16.61 3.60
CA GLU A 105 -4.50 -17.34 2.60
C GLU A 105 -5.06 -18.65 3.16
N LYS A 106 -4.24 -19.44 3.86
CA LYS A 106 -4.69 -20.69 4.51
C LYS A 106 -5.76 -20.42 5.57
N SER A 107 -5.64 -19.32 6.33
CA SER A 107 -6.65 -18.95 7.33
C SER A 107 -7.98 -18.56 6.68
N PHE A 108 -7.97 -17.83 5.56
CA PHE A 108 -9.19 -17.51 4.81
C PHE A 108 -9.80 -18.74 4.15
N ALA A 109 -8.99 -19.64 3.60
CA ALA A 109 -9.46 -20.91 3.02
C ALA A 109 -10.16 -21.77 4.06
N SER A 110 -9.57 -21.93 5.26
CA SER A 110 -10.16 -22.65 6.37
C SER A 110 -11.49 -22.04 6.83
N LEU A 111 -11.56 -20.70 6.95
CA LEU A 111 -12.81 -20.01 7.30
C LEU A 111 -13.89 -20.20 6.24
N SER A 112 -13.52 -20.12 4.97
CA SER A 112 -14.44 -20.35 3.84
C SER A 112 -14.99 -21.78 3.85
N ASP A 113 -14.14 -22.77 4.12
CA ASP A 113 -14.56 -24.19 4.20
C ASP A 113 -15.55 -24.40 5.36
N MET A 114 -15.29 -23.86 6.55
CA MET A 114 -16.21 -23.92 7.68
C MET A 114 -17.56 -23.28 7.35
N ARG A 115 -17.59 -22.11 6.71
CA ARG A 115 -18.82 -21.45 6.27
C ARG A 115 -19.58 -22.26 5.23
N ASN A 116 -18.88 -22.89 4.29
CA ASN A 116 -19.49 -23.75 3.29
C ASN A 116 -20.07 -25.03 3.91
N LYS A 117 -19.38 -25.65 4.87
CA LYS A 117 -19.89 -26.79 5.63
C LYS A 117 -21.19 -26.44 6.37
N LYS A 118 -21.20 -25.29 7.08
CA LYS A 118 -22.39 -24.77 7.76
C LYS A 118 -23.55 -24.56 6.79
N ARG A 119 -23.29 -23.92 5.64
CA ARG A 119 -24.31 -23.69 4.59
C ARG A 119 -24.91 -25.00 4.08
N LYS A 120 -24.08 -26.01 3.83
CA LYS A 120 -24.54 -27.32 3.39
C LYS A 120 -25.47 -28.00 4.43
N ILE A 121 -25.11 -27.94 5.71
CA ILE A 121 -25.95 -28.50 6.79
C ILE A 121 -27.27 -27.72 6.89
N SER A 122 -27.24 -26.39 6.88
CA SER A 122 -28.46 -25.57 6.90
C SER A 122 -29.37 -25.82 5.72
N HIS A 123 -28.80 -25.99 4.53
CA HIS A 123 -29.56 -26.32 3.33
C HIS A 123 -30.17 -27.74 3.39
N TYR A 124 -29.44 -28.71 3.95
CA TYR A 124 -29.93 -30.08 4.15
C TYR A 124 -31.10 -30.10 5.14
N LEU A 125 -30.99 -29.39 6.28
CA LEU A 125 -32.08 -29.28 7.27
C LEU A 125 -33.36 -28.66 6.70
N ARG A 126 -33.24 -27.70 5.78
CA ARG A 126 -34.40 -27.07 5.11
C ARG A 126 -35.09 -27.98 4.09
N ARG A 127 -34.33 -28.83 3.39
CA ARG A 127 -34.88 -29.71 2.36
C ARG A 127 -35.51 -31.00 2.90
N HIS A 128 -35.10 -31.41 4.09
CA HIS A 128 -35.54 -32.66 4.70
C HIS A 128 -36.32 -32.39 5.99
N GLU A 129 -37.61 -32.09 5.85
CA GLU A 129 -38.48 -31.80 6.99
C GLU A 129 -38.76 -33.01 7.87
N ASN A 130 -38.73 -34.20 7.29
CA ASN A 130 -39.07 -35.47 7.94
C ASN A 130 -37.86 -36.21 8.57
N LEU A 131 -36.82 -35.49 8.97
CA LEU A 131 -35.68 -36.09 9.67
C LEU A 131 -36.07 -36.52 11.08
N SER A 132 -35.53 -37.69 11.50
CA SER A 132 -35.68 -38.08 12.89
C SER A 132 -35.10 -37.03 13.83
N GLU A 133 -35.73 -36.87 15.00
CA GLU A 133 -35.34 -35.83 15.98
C GLU A 133 -33.86 -35.93 16.37
N ASP A 134 -33.33 -37.15 16.52
CA ASP A 134 -31.92 -37.39 16.87
C ASP A 134 -30.94 -36.89 15.79
N VAL A 135 -31.26 -37.15 14.50
CA VAL A 135 -30.45 -36.68 13.38
C VAL A 135 -30.50 -35.16 13.30
N ARG A 136 -31.68 -34.56 13.47
CA ARG A 136 -31.87 -33.13 13.47
C ARG A 136 -31.06 -32.47 14.58
N ARG A 137 -31.13 -33.01 15.79
CA ARG A 137 -30.37 -32.50 16.96
C ARG A 137 -28.86 -32.63 16.74
N SER A 138 -28.39 -33.73 16.19
CA SER A 138 -26.97 -33.92 15.86
C SER A 138 -26.46 -32.89 14.84
N LEU A 139 -27.25 -32.59 13.80
CA LEU A 139 -26.89 -31.57 12.78
C LEU A 139 -26.87 -30.16 13.34
N ILE A 140 -27.80 -29.80 14.22
CA ILE A 140 -27.82 -28.52 14.92
C ILE A 140 -26.57 -28.37 15.79
N GLN A 141 -26.21 -29.39 16.58
CA GLN A 141 -24.97 -29.37 17.38
C GLN A 141 -23.72 -29.20 16.51
N LYS A 142 -23.67 -29.80 15.31
CA LYS A 142 -22.56 -29.58 14.38
C LYS A 142 -22.53 -28.16 13.87
N MET A 143 -23.68 -27.53 13.61
CA MET A 143 -23.75 -26.11 13.23
C MET A 143 -23.24 -25.20 14.34
N ASP A 144 -23.67 -25.44 15.59
CA ASP A 144 -23.26 -24.65 16.75
C ASP A 144 -21.74 -24.74 16.97
N ARG A 145 -21.16 -25.95 16.83
CA ARG A 145 -19.69 -26.11 16.86
C ARG A 145 -18.99 -25.33 15.75
N LEU A 146 -19.51 -25.36 14.53
CA LEU A 146 -18.97 -24.60 13.41
C LEU A 146 -19.07 -23.08 13.67
N ASP A 147 -20.17 -22.60 14.28
CA ASP A 147 -20.32 -21.19 14.66
C ASP A 147 -19.29 -20.75 15.69
N GLN A 148 -19.08 -21.57 16.72
CA GLN A 148 -18.01 -21.30 17.72
C GLN A 148 -16.63 -21.26 17.06
N MET A 149 -16.34 -22.19 16.12
CA MET A 149 -15.09 -22.20 15.38
C MET A 149 -14.93 -20.96 14.47
N ILE A 150 -16.01 -20.56 13.78
CA ILE A 150 -16.03 -19.36 12.92
C ILE A 150 -15.81 -18.09 13.76
N GLN A 151 -16.48 -17.97 14.92
CA GLN A 151 -16.27 -16.84 15.84
C GLN A 151 -14.84 -16.77 16.35
N LYS A 152 -14.24 -17.91 16.72
CA LYS A 152 -12.83 -17.99 17.14
C LYS A 152 -11.86 -17.70 15.98
N ALA A 153 -12.28 -17.86 14.74
CA ALA A 153 -11.46 -17.63 13.54
C ALA A 153 -11.37 -16.15 13.12
N GLU A 154 -11.43 -15.18 14.03
CA GLU A 154 -11.10 -13.77 13.75
C GLU A 154 -9.63 -13.57 13.31
N ALA A 155 -8.82 -14.60 13.47
CA ALA A 155 -7.41 -14.62 13.10
C ALA A 155 -7.11 -14.17 11.63
N PRO A 156 -7.94 -14.50 10.59
CA PRO A 156 -7.66 -14.06 9.23
C PRO A 156 -7.60 -12.55 9.07
N HIS A 157 -8.50 -11.81 9.73
CA HIS A 157 -8.51 -10.34 9.62
C HIS A 157 -7.32 -9.68 10.30
N ARG A 158 -6.91 -10.22 11.48
CA ARG A 158 -5.71 -9.74 12.19
C ARG A 158 -4.44 -10.07 11.39
N LYS A 159 -4.35 -11.28 10.84
CA LYS A 159 -3.24 -11.70 9.99
C LYS A 159 -3.16 -10.86 8.71
N ASN A 160 -4.29 -10.56 8.10
CA ASN A 160 -4.35 -9.70 6.93
C ASN A 160 -3.88 -8.27 7.24
N ARG A 161 -4.27 -7.70 8.39
CA ARG A 161 -3.76 -6.38 8.84
C ARG A 161 -2.25 -6.42 9.05
N ARG A 162 -1.74 -7.49 9.68
CA ARG A 162 -0.30 -7.68 9.86
C ARG A 162 0.43 -7.76 8.51
N TYR A 163 -0.14 -8.47 7.53
CA TYR A 163 0.40 -8.54 6.18
C TYR A 163 0.57 -7.16 5.56
N TYR A 164 -0.46 -6.30 5.62
CA TYR A 164 -0.35 -4.94 5.09
C TYR A 164 0.69 -4.10 5.82
N GLY A 165 0.80 -4.23 7.12
CA GLY A 165 1.86 -3.57 7.89
C GLY A 165 3.26 -4.04 7.51
N MET A 166 3.46 -5.34 7.31
CA MET A 166 4.73 -5.91 6.83
C MET A 166 5.04 -5.42 5.41
N LEU A 167 4.04 -5.45 4.51
CA LEU A 167 4.20 -4.99 3.13
C LEU A 167 4.62 -3.51 3.07
N GLU A 168 3.96 -2.65 3.83
CA GLU A 168 4.29 -1.23 3.88
C GLU A 168 5.70 -0.99 4.44
N HIS A 169 6.09 -1.75 5.46
CA HIS A 169 7.43 -1.68 6.05
C HIS A 169 8.50 -2.08 5.04
N GLU A 170 8.33 -3.22 4.36
CA GLU A 170 9.31 -3.72 3.36
C GLU A 170 9.41 -2.79 2.15
N ILE A 171 8.28 -2.28 1.66
CA ILE A 171 8.28 -1.28 0.58
C ILE A 171 9.11 -0.06 1.00
N LYS A 172 8.86 0.48 2.19
CA LYS A 172 9.58 1.65 2.69
C LYS A 172 11.07 1.36 2.88
N SER A 173 11.41 0.25 3.50
CA SER A 173 12.80 -0.16 3.75
C SER A 173 13.57 -0.35 2.44
N SER A 174 12.96 -1.01 1.45
CA SER A 174 13.56 -1.22 0.13
C SER A 174 13.79 0.10 -0.61
N ILE A 175 12.81 1.00 -0.59
CA ILE A 175 12.93 2.33 -1.21
C ILE A 175 14.02 3.16 -0.52
N ASP A 176 14.05 3.20 0.81
CA ASP A 176 15.08 3.92 1.55
C ASP A 176 16.49 3.37 1.26
N SER A 177 16.62 2.05 1.11
CA SER A 177 17.87 1.40 0.73
C SER A 177 18.28 1.74 -0.70
N TYR A 178 17.34 1.74 -1.65
CA TYR A 178 17.59 2.15 -3.03
C TYR A 178 18.05 3.62 -3.11
N ILE A 179 17.32 4.53 -2.46
CA ILE A 179 17.67 5.97 -2.45
C ILE A 179 19.07 6.22 -1.85
N LYS A 180 19.47 5.44 -0.84
CA LYS A 180 20.81 5.53 -0.26
C LYS A 180 21.92 5.00 -1.20
N SER A 181 21.55 4.15 -2.15
CA SER A 181 22.50 3.53 -3.07
C SER A 181 22.76 4.33 -4.34
N ILE A 182 21.99 5.39 -4.59
CA ILE A 182 22.08 6.24 -5.77
C ILE A 182 22.49 7.66 -5.44
N ASP A 183 23.22 8.29 -6.35
CA ASP A 183 23.58 9.70 -6.26
C ASP A 183 22.43 10.59 -6.75
N HIS A 184 22.40 11.85 -6.31
CA HIS A 184 21.31 12.78 -6.65
C HIS A 184 21.23 13.10 -8.15
N GLU A 185 22.32 12.93 -8.89
CA GLU A 185 22.41 13.13 -10.34
C GLU A 185 22.06 11.88 -11.16
N THR A 186 21.46 10.86 -10.52
CA THR A 186 21.09 9.61 -11.16
C THR A 186 19.67 9.70 -11.74
N LEU A 187 19.52 9.40 -13.04
CA LEU A 187 18.24 9.14 -13.66
C LEU A 187 17.84 7.68 -13.43
N THR A 188 16.76 7.47 -12.71
CA THR A 188 16.16 6.14 -12.51
C THR A 188 15.22 5.82 -13.66
N VAL A 189 15.46 4.73 -14.37
CA VAL A 189 14.60 4.26 -15.46
C VAL A 189 13.84 3.03 -15.00
N LEU A 190 12.51 3.08 -15.08
CA LEU A 190 11.60 2.02 -14.63
C LEU A 190 10.80 1.51 -15.83
N GLU A 191 10.52 0.21 -15.84
CA GLU A 191 9.57 -0.38 -16.76
C GLU A 191 8.15 -0.02 -16.34
N LYS A 192 7.31 0.41 -17.26
CA LYS A 192 5.90 0.71 -16.98
C LYS A 192 5.13 -0.58 -16.74
N LEU A 193 4.64 -0.77 -15.53
CA LEU A 193 3.81 -1.92 -15.19
C LEU A 193 2.34 -1.65 -15.55
N ASP A 194 1.81 -2.32 -16.58
CA ASP A 194 0.37 -2.30 -16.84
C ASP A 194 -0.36 -3.27 -15.92
N ILE A 195 -0.88 -2.73 -14.81
CA ILE A 195 -1.63 -3.50 -13.81
C ILE A 195 -2.99 -3.97 -14.35
N LYS A 196 -3.51 -3.37 -15.43
CA LYS A 196 -4.84 -3.70 -15.97
C LYS A 196 -4.87 -5.03 -16.72
N GLU A 197 -3.80 -5.36 -17.46
CA GLU A 197 -3.72 -6.62 -18.21
C GLU A 197 -3.75 -7.87 -17.35
N PHE A 198 -3.31 -7.76 -16.11
CA PHE A 198 -3.19 -8.88 -15.18
C PHE A 198 -4.45 -9.23 -14.39
N ASN A 199 -5.52 -8.44 -14.53
CA ASN A 199 -6.80 -8.75 -13.89
C ASN A 199 -7.50 -10.00 -14.45
N ASN A 200 -7.04 -10.54 -15.58
CA ASN A 200 -7.65 -11.67 -16.26
C ASN A 200 -7.13 -13.05 -15.83
N SER A 201 -6.05 -13.13 -15.08
CA SER A 201 -5.55 -14.44 -14.61
C SER A 201 -6.24 -14.89 -13.32
N ARG A 202 -6.89 -16.09 -13.37
CA ARG A 202 -7.64 -16.70 -12.25
C ARG A 202 -6.76 -17.18 -11.07
N LYS A 203 -5.44 -17.10 -11.16
CA LYS A 203 -4.55 -17.56 -10.08
C LYS A 203 -4.33 -16.44 -9.06
N ALA A 204 -4.95 -16.56 -7.88
CA ALA A 204 -4.88 -15.58 -6.79
C ALA A 204 -3.44 -15.19 -6.39
N ASN A 205 -2.48 -16.09 -6.50
CA ASN A 205 -1.08 -15.85 -6.16
C ASN A 205 -0.39 -14.86 -7.10
N GLY A 206 -0.69 -14.89 -8.42
CA GLY A 206 -0.18 -13.92 -9.38
C GLY A 206 -0.67 -12.50 -9.09
N LYS A 207 -1.95 -12.34 -8.75
CA LYS A 207 -2.56 -11.03 -8.51
C LYS A 207 -1.94 -10.25 -7.36
N ARG A 208 -1.48 -10.92 -6.31
CA ARG A 208 -0.93 -10.25 -5.11
C ARG A 208 0.54 -9.91 -5.22
N SER A 209 1.32 -10.76 -5.83
CA SER A 209 2.71 -10.42 -6.17
C SER A 209 2.75 -9.21 -7.09
N MET A 210 1.81 -9.11 -8.01
CA MET A 210 1.68 -7.96 -8.90
C MET A 210 1.14 -6.72 -8.20
N PHE A 211 0.18 -6.86 -7.28
CA PHE A 211 -0.27 -5.77 -6.43
C PHE A 211 0.88 -5.20 -5.58
N ALA A 212 1.72 -6.07 -5.04
CA ALA A 212 2.90 -5.67 -4.28
C ALA A 212 3.92 -4.93 -5.17
N ARG A 213 4.20 -5.44 -6.39
CA ARG A 213 5.08 -4.78 -7.37
C ARG A 213 4.54 -3.41 -7.78
N GLY A 214 3.27 -3.32 -8.12
CA GLY A 214 2.64 -2.05 -8.49
C GLY A 214 2.66 -1.02 -7.37
N GLN A 215 2.45 -1.45 -6.12
CA GLN A 215 2.59 -0.56 -4.96
C GLN A 215 4.03 -0.11 -4.74
N LEU A 216 4.98 -1.04 -4.86
CA LEU A 216 6.40 -0.76 -4.73
C LEU A 216 6.86 0.28 -5.74
N GLN A 217 6.54 0.09 -7.03
CA GLN A 217 6.89 1.02 -8.09
C GLN A 217 6.25 2.40 -7.90
N LYS A 218 4.95 2.43 -7.64
CA LYS A 218 4.24 3.69 -7.36
C LYS A 218 4.87 4.46 -6.21
N LYS A 219 5.17 3.80 -5.10
CA LYS A 219 5.80 4.42 -3.93
C LYS A 219 7.23 4.87 -4.20
N LEU A 220 7.98 4.12 -5.02
CA LEU A 220 9.31 4.54 -5.45
C LEU A 220 9.23 5.84 -6.24
N MET A 221 8.36 5.91 -7.26
CA MET A 221 8.19 7.13 -8.08
C MET A 221 7.75 8.34 -7.24
N GLU A 222 6.78 8.14 -6.33
CA GLU A 222 6.36 9.18 -5.39
C GLU A 222 7.55 9.68 -4.53
N THR A 223 8.40 8.76 -4.07
CA THR A 223 9.55 9.10 -3.22
C THR A 223 10.66 9.79 -4.02
N LEU A 224 10.97 9.31 -5.24
CA LEU A 224 11.93 9.94 -6.14
C LEU A 224 11.50 11.37 -6.45
N ASN A 225 10.26 11.56 -6.88
CA ASN A 225 9.69 12.87 -7.15
C ASN A 225 9.75 13.78 -5.91
N TRP A 226 9.36 13.25 -4.75
CA TRP A 226 9.37 14.01 -3.50
C TRP A 226 10.77 14.45 -3.07
N LYS A 227 11.77 13.59 -3.29
CA LYS A 227 13.18 13.88 -2.96
C LYS A 227 13.93 14.62 -4.07
N GLY A 228 13.30 14.83 -5.23
CA GLY A 228 13.87 15.56 -6.36
C GLY A 228 14.86 14.77 -7.19
N TYR A 229 14.75 13.45 -7.18
CA TYR A 229 15.49 12.59 -8.11
C TYR A 229 14.76 12.51 -9.46
N ASP A 230 15.52 12.45 -10.54
CA ASP A 230 14.95 12.24 -11.86
C ASP A 230 14.57 10.77 -12.07
N PHE A 231 13.40 10.54 -12.66
CA PHE A 231 12.99 9.21 -13.11
C PHE A 231 12.21 9.27 -14.42
N LYS A 232 12.22 8.15 -15.13
CA LYS A 232 11.50 7.95 -16.39
C LYS A 232 10.90 6.56 -16.43
N GLU A 233 9.66 6.45 -16.88
CA GLU A 233 9.05 5.18 -17.22
C GLU A 233 9.25 4.90 -18.73
N ILE A 234 9.57 3.64 -19.05
CA ILE A 234 9.66 3.14 -20.42
C ILE A 234 8.62 2.05 -20.63
N GLU A 235 8.10 1.96 -21.85
CA GLU A 235 7.17 0.88 -22.20
C GLU A 235 7.90 -0.48 -22.14
N PRO A 236 7.21 -1.55 -21.73
CA PRO A 236 7.80 -2.87 -21.49
C PRO A 236 8.12 -3.63 -22.77
N ASP A 237 7.89 -3.04 -23.93
CA ASP A 237 8.00 -3.70 -25.21
C ASP A 237 9.40 -4.30 -25.42
N TYR A 238 9.43 -5.65 -25.51
CA TYR A 238 10.60 -6.48 -25.82
C TYR A 238 11.78 -6.45 -24.83
N THR A 239 11.64 -5.83 -23.66
CA THR A 239 12.74 -5.71 -22.69
C THR A 239 13.26 -7.06 -22.17
N SER A 240 12.39 -8.09 -22.10
CA SER A 240 12.76 -9.44 -21.67
C SER A 240 12.90 -10.47 -22.81
N GLN A 241 12.59 -10.09 -24.04
CA GLN A 241 12.61 -11.00 -25.20
C GLN A 241 13.75 -10.69 -26.16
N CYS A 242 14.34 -9.51 -26.06
CA CYS A 242 15.41 -9.08 -26.95
C CYS A 242 16.78 -9.44 -26.39
N CYS A 243 17.58 -10.17 -27.13
CA CYS A 243 18.97 -10.43 -26.76
C CYS A 243 19.76 -9.11 -26.73
N PRO A 244 20.40 -8.74 -25.57
CA PRO A 244 21.11 -7.46 -25.46
C PRO A 244 22.33 -7.37 -26.37
N VAL A 245 22.83 -8.51 -26.93
CA VAL A 245 24.01 -8.56 -27.76
C VAL A 245 23.65 -8.47 -29.25
N CYS A 246 22.59 -9.16 -29.70
CA CYS A 246 22.26 -9.24 -31.14
C CYS A 246 20.85 -8.71 -31.48
N SER A 247 20.12 -8.21 -30.53
CA SER A 247 18.74 -7.70 -30.67
C SER A 247 17.75 -8.70 -31.30
N TYR A 248 18.06 -10.00 -31.25
CA TYR A 248 17.17 -11.05 -31.72
C TYR A 248 16.01 -11.23 -30.72
N THR A 249 14.78 -11.24 -31.22
CA THR A 249 13.51 -11.48 -30.49
C THR A 249 12.94 -12.85 -30.77
#